data_57ff5f880a7ee328cfd6e7191ffdbd78
#
_entry.id   57ff5f880a7ee328cfd6e7191ffdbd78
#
_cell.length_a   1.000
_cell.length_b   1.000
_cell.length_c   1.000
_cell.angle_alpha   90.00
_cell.angle_beta   90.00
_cell.angle_gamma   90.00
#
_symmetry.space_group_name_H-M   'P 1'
#
loop_
_entity.id
_entity.type
_entity.pdbx_description
1 polymer ?
#
loop_
_entity_poly.entity_id
_entity_poly.type
_entity_poly.pdbx_seq_one_letter_code
_entity_poly.pdbx_strand_id
1 'polypeptide(L)'
;MKRIAIVGGGISGLAAAFALEKQRAQGAALEYAVFESNSRLGGVLVTEQVDGCLIEAGPDSFLTEKPWATDLCREIGLGDQLIGSNDPDRKTYILVKGKLVVIPDGLMFMVPTKILPVVLSPLFSMSTKLRMAQEWFHPPRKAERDESVAEMVERHYGTEMVDRLADPLLSGVYGGEASQLSVRAVLPRFAEMEAKHGSLGRAMLAAHKKMAQAAKGPAKPLFTSLRDGMQQLVDAVVSRLPASSLRADTTVQGLHRQGDSWVVSAGYASDQFDAVIVATPAQVAAQLVHASSAELASELAAIQYTSSITVNLGYDQQVRS
;
A
#
# COMPACT_ATOMS: atom_id res chain seq x y z
N MET A 1 18.34 -27.81 -14.37
CA MET A 1 18.29 -26.35 -14.13
C MET A 1 16.81 -25.96 -14.11
N LYS A 2 16.35 -25.27 -13.07
CA LYS A 2 14.93 -24.87 -12.92
C LYS A 2 14.64 -23.62 -13.76
N ARG A 3 13.57 -23.65 -14.55
CA ARG A 3 13.10 -22.51 -15.35
C ARG A 3 11.86 -21.90 -14.70
N ILE A 4 11.86 -20.59 -14.43
CA ILE A 4 10.80 -19.89 -13.72
C ILE A 4 10.26 -18.75 -14.62
N ALA A 5 8.95 -18.72 -14.84
CA ALA A 5 8.29 -17.59 -15.49
C ALA A 5 7.79 -16.61 -14.42
N ILE A 6 7.95 -15.32 -14.68
CA ILE A 6 7.34 -14.23 -13.91
C ILE A 6 6.42 -13.47 -14.86
N VAL A 7 5.13 -13.45 -14.57
CA VAL A 7 4.12 -12.77 -15.39
C VAL A 7 3.72 -11.46 -14.71
N GLY A 8 4.07 -10.35 -15.34
CA GLY A 8 3.92 -8.98 -14.84
C GLY A 8 5.27 -8.35 -14.51
N GLY A 9 5.61 -7.28 -15.23
CA GLY A 9 6.85 -6.50 -15.07
C GLY A 9 6.70 -5.29 -14.15
N GLY A 10 5.67 -5.24 -13.31
CA GLY A 10 5.52 -4.28 -12.23
C GLY A 10 6.53 -4.50 -11.11
N ILE A 11 6.56 -3.62 -10.10
CA ILE A 11 7.55 -3.68 -9.00
C ILE A 11 7.54 -5.04 -8.29
N SER A 12 6.39 -5.71 -8.15
CA SER A 12 6.31 -7.04 -7.53
C SER A 12 7.03 -8.11 -8.35
N GLY A 13 6.81 -8.12 -9.67
CA GLY A 13 7.50 -9.05 -10.57
C GLY A 13 9.00 -8.75 -10.69
N LEU A 14 9.39 -7.48 -10.74
CA LEU A 14 10.78 -7.06 -10.74
C LEU A 14 11.50 -7.43 -9.44
N ALA A 15 10.84 -7.26 -8.27
CA ALA A 15 11.40 -7.69 -6.99
C ALA A 15 11.57 -9.22 -6.91
N ALA A 16 10.61 -9.98 -7.46
CA ALA A 16 10.74 -11.44 -7.59
C ALA A 16 11.90 -11.84 -8.51
N ALA A 17 12.04 -11.17 -9.66
CA ALA A 17 13.15 -11.38 -10.57
C ALA A 17 14.51 -11.09 -9.91
N PHE A 18 14.61 -9.99 -9.17
CA PHE A 18 15.81 -9.61 -8.43
C PHE A 18 16.16 -10.66 -7.35
N ALA A 19 15.16 -11.16 -6.62
CA ALA A 19 15.39 -12.23 -5.65
C ALA A 19 15.91 -13.52 -6.30
N LEU A 20 15.39 -13.89 -7.48
CA LEU A 20 15.88 -15.04 -8.25
C LEU A 20 17.30 -14.79 -8.79
N GLU A 21 17.60 -13.58 -9.27
CA GLU A 21 18.93 -13.22 -9.75
C GLU A 21 19.97 -13.33 -8.63
N LYS A 22 19.63 -12.92 -7.41
CA LYS A 22 20.49 -13.12 -6.23
C LYS A 22 20.80 -14.59 -5.98
N GLN A 23 19.76 -15.44 -6.05
CA GLN A 23 19.94 -16.89 -5.87
C GLN A 23 20.82 -17.48 -6.99
N ARG A 24 20.63 -17.04 -8.23
CA ARG A 24 21.46 -17.44 -9.37
C ARG A 24 22.92 -17.02 -9.18
N ALA A 25 23.17 -15.80 -8.73
CA ALA A 25 24.51 -15.30 -8.43
C ALA A 25 25.19 -16.07 -7.27
N GLN A 26 24.41 -16.68 -6.38
CA GLN A 26 24.89 -17.55 -5.29
C GLN A 26 25.08 -19.01 -5.74
N GLY A 27 24.91 -19.30 -7.04
CA GLY A 27 25.15 -20.63 -7.61
C GLY A 27 23.91 -21.51 -7.74
N ALA A 28 22.71 -20.99 -7.51
CA ALA A 28 21.48 -21.75 -7.76
C ALA A 28 21.32 -22.04 -9.27
N ALA A 29 21.07 -23.32 -9.60
CA ALA A 29 20.87 -23.77 -10.99
C ALA A 29 19.46 -23.40 -11.47
N LEU A 30 19.20 -22.12 -11.71
CA LEU A 30 17.93 -21.61 -12.19
C LEU A 30 18.10 -20.58 -13.33
N GLU A 31 17.06 -20.50 -14.17
CA GLU A 31 16.83 -19.46 -15.17
C GLU A 31 15.44 -18.87 -14.93
N TYR A 32 15.24 -17.62 -15.31
CA TYR A 32 13.94 -16.99 -15.25
C TYR A 32 13.68 -16.06 -16.44
N ALA A 33 12.41 -15.83 -16.74
CA ALA A 33 11.97 -14.84 -17.70
C ALA A 33 10.83 -14.01 -17.11
N VAL A 34 10.91 -12.69 -17.26
CA VAL A 34 9.86 -11.73 -16.88
C VAL A 34 9.10 -11.36 -18.14
N PHE A 35 7.78 -11.53 -18.12
CA PHE A 35 6.88 -11.16 -19.20
C PHE A 35 6.09 -9.92 -18.81
N GLU A 36 6.15 -8.88 -19.64
CA GLU A 36 5.40 -7.64 -19.46
C GLU A 36 4.67 -7.30 -20.76
N SER A 37 3.38 -6.98 -20.63
CA SER A 37 2.52 -6.67 -21.78
C SER A 37 2.80 -5.29 -22.39
N ASN A 38 3.31 -4.35 -21.59
CA ASN A 38 3.66 -3.02 -22.05
C ASN A 38 5.13 -2.98 -22.51
N SER A 39 5.47 -1.92 -23.26
CA SER A 39 6.84 -1.63 -23.67
C SER A 39 7.75 -1.19 -22.50
N ARG A 40 7.15 -0.79 -21.37
CA ARG A 40 7.83 -0.28 -20.18
C ARG A 40 7.64 -1.23 -18.99
N LEU A 41 8.74 -1.48 -18.28
CA LEU A 41 8.72 -2.15 -16.98
C LEU A 41 8.40 -1.16 -15.85
N GLY A 42 7.98 -1.66 -14.68
CA GLY A 42 7.71 -0.86 -13.48
C GLY A 42 6.22 -0.72 -13.13
N GLY A 43 5.32 -1.11 -14.05
CA GLY A 43 3.88 -1.05 -13.81
C GLY A 43 3.40 0.38 -13.51
N VAL A 44 2.81 0.59 -12.33
CA VAL A 44 2.25 1.89 -11.92
C VAL A 44 3.28 2.90 -11.39
N LEU A 45 4.54 2.49 -11.19
CA LEU A 45 5.61 3.42 -10.81
C LEU A 45 6.08 4.18 -12.06
N VAL A 46 5.71 5.45 -12.12
CA VAL A 46 6.03 6.35 -13.25
C VAL A 46 6.38 7.71 -12.69
N THR A 47 7.59 8.16 -12.96
CA THR A 47 8.04 9.53 -12.69
C THR A 47 8.32 10.23 -14.01
N GLU A 48 7.80 11.43 -14.20
CA GLU A 48 7.98 12.24 -15.40
C GLU A 48 8.61 13.59 -15.05
N GLN A 49 9.36 14.15 -15.98
CA GLN A 49 9.89 15.51 -15.90
C GLN A 49 9.06 16.42 -16.82
N VAL A 50 8.35 17.38 -16.24
CA VAL A 50 7.50 18.31 -16.96
C VAL A 50 7.84 19.73 -16.52
N ASP A 51 8.28 20.57 -17.43
CA ASP A 51 8.63 21.99 -17.20
C ASP A 51 9.58 22.19 -15.99
N GLY A 52 10.55 21.29 -15.82
CA GLY A 52 11.51 21.30 -14.71
C GLY A 52 10.95 20.82 -13.37
N CYS A 53 9.71 20.35 -13.34
CA CYS A 53 9.09 19.71 -12.18
C CYS A 53 9.14 18.21 -12.30
N LEU A 54 9.40 17.54 -11.17
CA LEU A 54 9.30 16.10 -11.04
C LEU A 54 7.85 15.74 -10.71
N ILE A 55 7.23 14.95 -11.57
CA ILE A 55 5.83 14.55 -11.50
C ILE A 55 5.72 13.05 -11.29
N GLU A 56 5.08 12.64 -10.20
CA GLU A 56 4.71 11.24 -10.00
C GLU A 56 3.34 10.97 -10.61
N ALA A 57 3.30 10.14 -11.63
CA ALA A 57 2.05 9.74 -12.29
C ALA A 57 1.38 8.51 -11.61
N GLY A 58 2.01 7.99 -10.57
CA GLY A 58 1.55 6.86 -9.77
C GLY A 58 1.88 7.05 -8.29
N PRO A 59 2.21 5.97 -7.56
CA PRO A 59 2.67 6.06 -6.16
C PRO A 59 3.93 6.91 -6.03
N ASP A 60 3.89 7.89 -5.14
CA ASP A 60 4.95 8.86 -4.87
C ASP A 60 5.84 8.49 -3.67
N SER A 61 5.40 7.54 -2.86
CA SER A 61 6.06 7.20 -1.60
C SER A 61 5.59 5.84 -1.07
N PHE A 62 6.27 5.35 -0.05
CA PHE A 62 5.89 4.16 0.69
C PHE A 62 6.01 4.37 2.21
N LEU A 63 5.29 3.55 2.99
CA LEU A 63 5.30 3.63 4.45
C LEU A 63 6.66 3.23 5.02
N THR A 64 7.30 4.14 5.76
CA THR A 64 8.61 3.90 6.41
C THR A 64 8.55 2.77 7.45
N GLU A 65 7.39 2.55 8.05
CA GLU A 65 7.17 1.44 9.00
C GLU A 65 7.33 0.07 8.36
N LYS A 66 7.09 -0.05 7.05
CA LYS A 66 7.27 -1.29 6.28
C LYS A 66 8.71 -1.33 5.73
N PRO A 67 9.60 -2.19 6.26
CA PRO A 67 11.02 -2.12 5.94
C PRO A 67 11.38 -2.57 4.53
N TRP A 68 10.56 -3.41 3.90
CA TRP A 68 10.92 -4.12 2.67
C TRP A 68 11.32 -3.23 1.50
N ALA A 69 10.60 -2.13 1.25
CA ALA A 69 10.93 -1.21 0.17
C ALA A 69 12.23 -0.44 0.49
N THR A 70 12.38 0.03 1.74
CA THR A 70 13.61 0.69 2.21
C THR A 70 14.82 -0.24 2.11
N ASP A 71 14.66 -1.50 2.52
CA ASP A 71 15.74 -2.48 2.50
C ASP A 71 16.13 -2.84 1.06
N LEU A 72 15.15 -2.99 0.16
CA LEU A 72 15.42 -3.15 -1.27
C LEU A 72 16.20 -1.95 -1.82
N CYS A 73 15.75 -0.71 -1.54
CA CYS A 73 16.47 0.50 -1.98
C CYS A 73 17.92 0.51 -1.51
N ARG A 74 18.18 0.16 -0.25
CA ARG A 74 19.55 0.08 0.28
C ARG A 74 20.37 -1.02 -0.40
N GLU A 75 19.78 -2.18 -0.59
CA GLU A 75 20.44 -3.31 -1.22
C GLU A 75 20.84 -3.02 -2.68
N ILE A 76 20.02 -2.28 -3.40
CA ILE A 76 20.31 -1.86 -4.77
C ILE A 76 21.10 -0.54 -4.87
N GLY A 77 21.62 -0.02 -3.75
CA GLY A 77 22.50 1.16 -3.74
C GLY A 77 21.77 2.51 -3.80
N LEU A 78 20.48 2.55 -3.52
CA LEU A 78 19.68 3.79 -3.46
C LEU A 78 19.53 4.33 -2.03
N GLY A 79 20.32 3.87 -1.05
CA GLY A 79 20.21 4.28 0.34
C GLY A 79 20.31 5.78 0.55
N ASP A 80 21.24 6.45 -0.16
CA ASP A 80 21.47 7.91 -0.07
C ASP A 80 20.44 8.73 -0.87
N GLN A 81 19.61 8.07 -1.67
CA GLN A 81 18.53 8.71 -2.42
C GLN A 81 17.22 8.73 -1.65
N LEU A 82 17.13 8.02 -0.51
CA LEU A 82 15.94 7.98 0.31
C LEU A 82 15.70 9.34 0.99
N ILE A 83 14.51 9.89 0.81
CA ILE A 83 14.06 11.13 1.47
C ILE A 83 12.81 10.84 2.29
N GLY A 84 12.69 11.49 3.44
CA GLY A 84 11.52 11.37 4.31
C GLY A 84 10.48 12.43 4.04
N SER A 85 9.22 12.14 4.41
CA SER A 85 8.13 13.13 4.37
C SER A 85 8.39 14.28 5.34
N ASN A 86 7.92 15.49 4.98
CA ASN A 86 7.96 16.69 5.83
C ASN A 86 6.79 16.68 6.82
N ASP A 87 6.83 15.77 7.80
CA ASP A 87 5.74 15.56 8.74
C ASP A 87 5.43 16.78 9.65
N PRO A 88 6.41 17.65 10.06
CA PRO A 88 6.13 18.83 10.87
C PRO A 88 5.18 19.83 10.20
N ASP A 89 5.25 19.97 8.88
CA ASP A 89 4.43 20.91 8.11
C ASP A 89 3.15 20.28 7.55
N ARG A 90 2.93 18.99 7.81
CA ARG A 90 1.76 18.26 7.30
C ARG A 90 0.48 18.71 8.02
N LYS A 91 -0.46 19.26 7.25
CA LYS A 91 -1.82 19.55 7.70
C LYS A 91 -2.81 18.80 6.82
N THR A 92 -3.71 18.07 7.46
CA THR A 92 -4.79 17.39 6.76
C THR A 92 -6.09 18.13 7.03
N TYR A 93 -6.84 18.41 5.97
CA TYR A 93 -8.11 19.11 6.02
C TYR A 93 -9.24 18.18 5.62
N ILE A 94 -10.36 18.30 6.30
CA ILE A 94 -11.62 17.63 5.96
C ILE A 94 -12.63 18.70 5.52
N LEU A 95 -13.33 18.44 4.43
CA LEU A 95 -14.42 19.31 3.97
C LEU A 95 -15.69 19.02 4.78
N VAL A 96 -16.07 19.94 5.65
CA VAL A 96 -17.28 19.81 6.47
C VAL A 96 -18.21 20.97 6.14
N LYS A 97 -19.41 20.66 5.60
CA LYS A 97 -20.44 21.67 5.25
C LYS A 97 -19.88 22.83 4.41
N GLY A 98 -19.06 22.52 3.40
CA GLY A 98 -18.45 23.51 2.50
C GLY A 98 -17.26 24.29 3.08
N LYS A 99 -16.77 23.94 4.28
CA LYS A 99 -15.60 24.57 4.90
C LYS A 99 -14.49 23.57 5.15
N LEU A 100 -13.25 23.96 4.86
CA LEU A 100 -12.07 23.16 5.19
C LEU A 100 -11.79 23.26 6.70
N VAL A 101 -11.85 22.14 7.39
CA VAL A 101 -11.57 22.01 8.82
C VAL A 101 -10.30 21.18 8.99
N VAL A 102 -9.32 21.71 9.69
CA VAL A 102 -8.07 20.99 10.01
C VAL A 102 -8.39 19.84 10.96
N ILE A 103 -7.83 18.67 10.69
CA ILE A 103 -7.85 17.57 11.66
C ILE A 103 -7.08 18.04 12.90
N PRO A 104 -7.70 18.01 14.11
CA PRO A 104 -7.05 18.51 15.31
C PRO A 104 -5.83 17.66 15.70
N ASP A 105 -4.81 18.33 16.22
CA ASP A 105 -3.66 17.66 16.80
C ASP A 105 -4.08 16.68 17.88
N GLY A 106 -3.45 15.49 17.86
CA GLY A 106 -3.80 14.45 18.83
C GLY A 106 -4.92 13.51 18.40
N LEU A 107 -5.38 13.60 17.14
CA LEU A 107 -6.06 12.50 16.50
C LEU A 107 -5.02 11.66 15.75
N MET A 108 -4.70 10.49 16.28
CA MET A 108 -3.90 9.49 15.57
C MET A 108 -4.84 8.54 14.83
N PHE A 109 -4.88 8.63 13.51
CA PHE A 109 -5.94 8.06 12.69
C PHE A 109 -7.32 8.56 13.17
N MET A 110 -8.07 7.73 13.85
CA MET A 110 -9.41 8.02 14.37
C MET A 110 -9.44 8.07 15.90
N VAL A 111 -8.31 7.86 16.58
CA VAL A 111 -8.24 7.71 18.03
C VAL A 111 -7.76 9.01 18.67
N PRO A 112 -8.55 9.63 19.56
CA PRO A 112 -8.15 10.82 20.28
C PRO A 112 -7.06 10.49 21.32
N THR A 113 -5.87 11.05 21.13
CA THR A 113 -4.72 10.92 22.05
C THR A 113 -4.51 12.20 22.87
N LYS A 114 -5.03 13.35 22.39
CA LYS A 114 -5.06 14.64 23.14
C LYS A 114 -6.51 15.11 23.19
N ILE A 115 -7.01 15.36 24.40
CA ILE A 115 -8.42 15.67 24.63
C ILE A 115 -8.75 17.11 24.20
N LEU A 116 -7.98 18.10 24.63
CA LEU A 116 -8.29 19.51 24.46
C LEU A 116 -8.43 19.95 22.99
N PRO A 117 -7.52 19.63 22.07
CA PRO A 117 -7.68 20.00 20.66
C PRO A 117 -8.93 19.38 20.02
N VAL A 118 -9.28 18.15 20.40
CA VAL A 118 -10.48 17.45 19.88
C VAL A 118 -11.75 18.10 20.40
N VAL A 119 -11.80 18.46 21.67
CA VAL A 119 -12.96 19.14 22.28
C VAL A 119 -13.20 20.50 21.65
N LEU A 120 -12.15 21.27 21.35
CA LEU A 120 -12.24 22.60 20.76
C LEU A 120 -12.49 22.57 19.24
N SER A 121 -12.21 21.44 18.57
CA SER A 121 -12.37 21.32 17.12
C SER A 121 -13.85 21.38 16.72
N PRO A 122 -14.21 22.09 15.64
CA PRO A 122 -15.53 22.07 15.04
C PRO A 122 -15.79 20.80 14.20
N LEU A 123 -14.82 19.90 14.09
CA LEU A 123 -14.93 18.69 13.27
C LEU A 123 -16.06 17.76 13.74
N PHE A 124 -16.31 17.69 15.05
CA PHE A 124 -17.29 16.78 15.63
C PHE A 124 -18.33 17.52 16.49
N SER A 125 -19.54 16.98 16.50
CA SER A 125 -20.62 17.42 17.39
C SER A 125 -20.32 17.06 18.85
N MET A 126 -21.05 17.67 19.79
CA MET A 126 -20.91 17.36 21.22
C MET A 126 -21.31 15.91 21.53
N SER A 127 -22.26 15.33 20.79
CA SER A 127 -22.65 13.92 20.97
C SER A 127 -21.50 12.97 20.65
N THR A 128 -20.77 13.21 19.55
CA THR A 128 -19.60 12.40 19.19
C THR A 128 -18.45 12.58 20.17
N LYS A 129 -18.22 13.80 20.66
CA LYS A 129 -17.21 14.06 21.70
C LYS A 129 -17.53 13.33 23.01
N LEU A 130 -18.80 13.24 23.38
CA LEU A 130 -19.24 12.45 24.54
C LEU A 130 -19.02 10.94 24.31
N ARG A 131 -19.33 10.42 23.12
CA ARG A 131 -19.03 9.02 22.76
C ARG A 131 -17.52 8.73 22.80
N MET A 132 -16.67 9.64 22.33
CA MET A 132 -15.22 9.53 22.47
C MET A 132 -14.78 9.44 23.93
N ALA A 133 -15.43 10.17 24.84
CA ALA A 133 -15.15 10.08 26.28
C ALA A 133 -15.64 8.75 26.87
N GLN A 134 -16.80 8.25 26.44
CA GLN A 134 -17.35 6.96 26.88
C GLN A 134 -16.50 5.77 26.38
N GLU A 135 -15.91 5.87 25.18
CA GLU A 135 -15.03 4.86 24.61
C GLU A 135 -13.89 4.48 25.56
N TRP A 136 -13.43 5.41 26.37
CA TRP A 136 -12.39 5.17 27.36
C TRP A 136 -12.71 4.04 28.34
N PHE A 137 -13.98 3.76 28.56
CA PHE A 137 -14.48 2.76 29.50
C PHE A 137 -14.88 1.44 28.82
N HIS A 138 -14.68 1.31 27.52
CA HIS A 138 -15.03 0.07 26.81
C HIS A 138 -14.23 -1.11 27.38
N PRO A 139 -14.90 -2.23 27.67
CA PRO A 139 -14.25 -3.46 28.11
C PRO A 139 -13.55 -4.15 26.93
N PRO A 140 -12.50 -4.98 27.19
CA PRO A 140 -11.90 -5.81 26.17
C PRO A 140 -12.92 -6.67 25.42
N ARG A 141 -12.82 -6.67 24.09
CA ARG A 141 -13.70 -7.45 23.21
C ARG A 141 -12.89 -8.11 22.13
N LYS A 142 -13.02 -9.43 22.03
CA LYS A 142 -12.48 -10.19 20.89
C LYS A 142 -13.63 -10.43 19.91
N ALA A 143 -13.50 -9.86 18.71
CA ALA A 143 -14.47 -10.07 17.64
C ALA A 143 -14.44 -11.55 17.19
N GLU A 144 -15.60 -12.22 17.22
CA GLU A 144 -15.76 -13.60 16.77
C GLU A 144 -15.69 -13.70 15.25
N ARG A 145 -16.28 -12.73 14.56
CA ARG A 145 -16.24 -12.59 13.10
C ARG A 145 -15.42 -11.36 12.69
N ASP A 146 -15.01 -11.31 11.45
CA ASP A 146 -14.48 -10.09 10.85
C ASP A 146 -15.60 -9.05 10.75
N GLU A 147 -15.24 -7.80 10.99
CA GLU A 147 -16.15 -6.66 10.89
C GLU A 147 -15.53 -5.60 9.96
N SER A 148 -16.38 -4.75 9.38
CA SER A 148 -15.89 -3.63 8.59
C SER A 148 -15.29 -2.54 9.49
N VAL A 149 -14.43 -1.71 8.90
CA VAL A 149 -13.88 -0.55 9.62
C VAL A 149 -15.00 0.40 10.06
N ALA A 150 -16.03 0.59 9.23
CA ALA A 150 -17.18 1.40 9.59
C ALA A 150 -17.90 0.85 10.82
N GLU A 151 -18.20 -0.46 10.88
CA GLU A 151 -18.83 -1.09 12.04
C GLU A 151 -18.01 -0.90 13.32
N MET A 152 -16.69 -1.10 13.24
CA MET A 152 -15.80 -0.89 14.38
C MET A 152 -15.81 0.56 14.86
N VAL A 153 -15.63 1.52 13.95
CA VAL A 153 -15.57 2.95 14.26
C VAL A 153 -16.91 3.46 14.78
N GLU A 154 -18.02 3.05 14.18
CA GLU A 154 -19.35 3.43 14.63
C GLU A 154 -19.64 2.94 16.06
N ARG A 155 -19.22 1.74 16.38
CA ARG A 155 -19.37 1.15 17.71
C ARG A 155 -18.55 1.89 18.76
N HIS A 156 -17.34 2.34 18.44
CA HIS A 156 -16.46 3.07 19.35
C HIS A 156 -16.85 4.55 19.47
N TYR A 157 -17.18 5.21 18.35
CA TYR A 157 -17.24 6.67 18.28
C TYR A 157 -18.53 7.22 17.67
N GLY A 158 -19.34 6.37 17.01
CA GLY A 158 -20.58 6.74 16.33
C GLY A 158 -20.41 7.09 14.86
N THR A 159 -21.54 7.15 14.15
CA THR A 159 -21.63 7.34 12.69
C THR A 159 -20.92 8.60 12.21
N GLU A 160 -21.03 9.72 12.96
CA GLU A 160 -20.37 10.98 12.56
C GLU A 160 -18.84 10.84 12.46
N MET A 161 -18.22 9.96 13.26
CA MET A 161 -16.79 9.65 13.14
C MET A 161 -16.50 8.89 11.86
N VAL A 162 -17.36 7.98 11.45
CA VAL A 162 -17.25 7.27 10.17
C VAL A 162 -17.31 8.28 9.03
N ASP A 163 -18.38 9.07 8.97
CA ASP A 163 -18.65 9.98 7.85
C ASP A 163 -17.62 11.10 7.69
N ARG A 164 -17.15 11.65 8.83
CA ARG A 164 -16.27 12.83 8.80
C ARG A 164 -14.81 12.53 8.86
N LEU A 165 -14.41 11.34 9.29
CA LEU A 165 -12.99 11.04 9.47
C LEU A 165 -12.59 9.69 8.90
N ALA A 166 -13.22 8.59 9.33
CA ALA A 166 -12.78 7.26 8.94
C ALA A 166 -12.90 7.04 7.44
N ASP A 167 -14.06 7.31 6.88
CA ASP A 167 -14.33 7.10 5.47
C ASP A 167 -13.48 7.99 4.56
N PRO A 168 -13.38 9.34 4.77
CA PRO A 168 -12.52 10.19 3.96
C PRO A 168 -11.03 9.83 4.05
N LEU A 169 -10.53 9.42 5.23
CA LEU A 169 -9.12 9.04 5.38
C LEU A 169 -8.81 7.70 4.74
N LEU A 170 -9.69 6.72 4.92
CA LEU A 170 -9.46 5.36 4.43
C LEU A 170 -9.72 5.25 2.92
N SER A 171 -10.74 5.95 2.41
CA SER A 171 -10.97 6.00 0.96
C SER A 171 -9.81 6.64 0.21
N GLY A 172 -9.16 7.65 0.80
CA GLY A 172 -7.94 8.25 0.23
C GLY A 172 -6.72 7.33 0.20
N VAL A 173 -6.65 6.34 1.10
CA VAL A 173 -5.52 5.40 1.19
C VAL A 173 -5.81 4.09 0.46
N TYR A 174 -7.02 3.55 0.63
CA TYR A 174 -7.39 2.22 0.13
C TYR A 174 -8.31 2.25 -1.09
N GLY A 175 -8.81 3.42 -1.47
CA GLY A 175 -9.71 3.58 -2.61
C GLY A 175 -11.09 2.95 -2.42
N GLY A 176 -11.44 2.53 -1.20
CA GLY A 176 -12.70 1.86 -0.86
C GLY A 176 -13.40 2.50 0.33
N GLU A 177 -14.70 2.28 0.45
CA GLU A 177 -15.49 2.76 1.57
C GLU A 177 -15.17 1.98 2.85
N ALA A 178 -15.16 2.66 4.00
CA ALA A 178 -14.89 2.05 5.30
C ALA A 178 -15.85 0.89 5.64
N SER A 179 -17.05 0.90 5.06
CA SER A 179 -18.06 -0.16 5.20
C SER A 179 -17.68 -1.49 4.52
N GLN A 180 -16.78 -1.45 3.54
CA GLN A 180 -16.32 -2.62 2.78
C GLN A 180 -14.89 -3.06 3.14
N LEU A 181 -14.21 -2.30 3.96
CA LEU A 181 -12.84 -2.60 4.39
C LEU A 181 -12.84 -3.46 5.65
N SER A 182 -12.24 -4.64 5.59
CA SER A 182 -12.05 -5.54 6.72
C SER A 182 -11.10 -4.95 7.76
N VAL A 183 -11.49 -4.90 9.03
CA VAL A 183 -10.62 -4.47 10.13
C VAL A 183 -9.38 -5.36 10.23
N ARG A 184 -9.55 -6.68 10.09
CA ARG A 184 -8.44 -7.63 10.19
C ARG A 184 -7.42 -7.46 9.06
N ALA A 185 -7.87 -7.07 7.87
CA ALA A 185 -7.00 -6.86 6.72
C ALA A 185 -6.31 -5.48 6.77
N VAL A 186 -7.06 -4.43 7.08
CA VAL A 186 -6.61 -3.04 6.93
C VAL A 186 -6.04 -2.46 8.22
N LEU A 187 -6.66 -2.77 9.35
CA LEU A 187 -6.33 -2.25 10.68
C LEU A 187 -6.14 -3.37 11.73
N PRO A 188 -5.34 -4.44 11.47
CA PRO A 188 -5.22 -5.58 12.39
C PRO A 188 -4.80 -5.17 13.80
N ARG A 189 -3.96 -4.12 13.92
CA ARG A 189 -3.54 -3.59 15.23
C ARG A 189 -4.69 -3.03 16.06
N PHE A 190 -5.74 -2.48 15.42
CA PHE A 190 -6.90 -1.98 16.13
C PHE A 190 -7.72 -3.12 16.73
N ALA A 191 -7.88 -4.22 15.97
CA ALA A 191 -8.51 -5.43 16.49
C ALA A 191 -7.74 -6.02 17.69
N GLU A 192 -6.40 -6.05 17.63
CA GLU A 192 -5.55 -6.49 18.74
C GLU A 192 -5.65 -5.55 19.95
N MET A 193 -5.67 -4.23 19.72
CA MET A 193 -5.81 -3.21 20.76
C MET A 193 -7.17 -3.34 21.47
N GLU A 194 -8.25 -3.51 20.73
CA GLU A 194 -9.58 -3.75 21.30
C GLU A 194 -9.63 -5.06 22.09
N ALA A 195 -9.10 -6.13 21.53
CA ALA A 195 -9.09 -7.43 22.22
C ALA A 195 -8.34 -7.38 23.56
N LYS A 196 -7.28 -6.58 23.65
CA LYS A 196 -6.42 -6.48 24.83
C LYS A 196 -6.89 -5.42 25.83
N HIS A 197 -7.33 -4.28 25.35
CA HIS A 197 -7.57 -3.09 26.18
C HIS A 197 -9.04 -2.65 26.20
N GLY A 198 -9.86 -3.10 25.24
CA GLY A 198 -11.21 -2.63 25.00
C GLY A 198 -11.23 -1.25 24.35
N SER A 199 -10.71 -0.25 25.05
CA SER A 199 -10.57 1.11 24.54
C SER A 199 -9.36 1.25 23.62
N LEU A 200 -9.58 1.76 22.42
CA LEU A 200 -8.53 2.14 21.48
C LEU A 200 -7.70 3.34 22.00
N GLY A 201 -8.38 4.27 22.70
CA GLY A 201 -7.72 5.41 23.35
C GLY A 201 -6.71 4.98 24.41
N ARG A 202 -7.10 4.09 25.32
CA ARG A 202 -6.17 3.54 26.32
C ARG A 202 -5.04 2.74 25.70
N ALA A 203 -5.35 1.93 24.70
CA ALA A 203 -4.34 1.13 23.99
C ALA A 203 -3.30 2.01 23.28
N MET A 204 -3.76 3.05 22.60
CA MET A 204 -2.90 3.97 21.86
C MET A 204 -1.98 4.75 22.81
N LEU A 205 -2.48 5.23 23.95
CA LEU A 205 -1.65 5.90 24.96
C LEU A 205 -0.62 4.94 25.59
N ALA A 206 -0.99 3.70 25.84
CA ALA A 206 -0.06 2.69 26.34
C ALA A 206 1.05 2.40 25.30
N ALA A 207 0.69 2.26 24.03
CA ALA A 207 1.65 2.08 22.93
C ALA A 207 2.59 3.30 22.80
N HIS A 208 2.04 4.51 22.82
CA HIS A 208 2.81 5.75 22.74
C HIS A 208 3.80 5.89 23.89
N LYS A 209 3.39 5.58 25.13
CA LYS A 209 4.28 5.58 26.31
C LYS A 209 5.44 4.58 26.14
N LYS A 210 5.13 3.39 25.65
CA LYS A 210 6.15 2.36 25.39
C LYS A 210 7.15 2.79 24.30
N MET A 211 6.63 3.37 23.20
CA MET A 211 7.46 3.87 22.11
C MET A 211 8.35 5.06 22.57
N ALA A 212 7.80 6.01 23.33
CA ALA A 212 8.57 7.14 23.86
C ALA A 212 9.72 6.69 24.78
N GLN A 213 9.53 5.60 25.54
CA GLN A 213 10.57 5.00 26.37
C GLN A 213 11.63 4.22 25.58
N ALA A 214 11.23 3.66 24.42
CA ALA A 214 12.11 2.86 23.56
C ALA A 214 12.84 3.71 22.50
N ALA A 215 12.36 4.91 22.19
CA ALA A 215 12.90 5.77 21.14
C ALA A 215 14.26 6.34 21.53
N LYS A 216 15.32 5.79 20.96
CA LYS A 216 16.69 6.34 20.99
C LYS A 216 16.97 6.95 19.62
N GLY A 217 16.59 8.20 19.38
CA GLY A 217 16.88 8.89 18.13
C GLY A 217 15.74 9.76 17.60
N PRO A 218 15.96 10.49 16.49
CA PRO A 218 14.93 11.30 15.86
C PRO A 218 13.75 10.44 15.37
N ALA A 219 12.55 11.00 15.40
CA ALA A 219 11.35 10.33 14.88
C ALA A 219 11.56 9.97 13.40
N LYS A 220 11.22 8.74 13.03
CA LYS A 220 11.25 8.35 11.63
C LYS A 220 10.10 9.02 10.89
N PRO A 221 10.32 9.48 9.64
CA PRO A 221 9.24 10.04 8.82
C PRO A 221 8.16 8.98 8.58
N LEU A 222 6.92 9.42 8.39
CA LEU A 222 5.80 8.52 8.14
C LEU A 222 5.93 7.83 6.78
N PHE A 223 6.32 8.61 5.77
CA PHE A 223 6.55 8.14 4.41
C PHE A 223 8.00 8.33 4.00
N THR A 224 8.45 7.49 3.10
CA THR A 224 9.76 7.57 2.45
C THR A 224 9.54 7.57 0.94
N SER A 225 10.32 8.39 0.24
CA SER A 225 10.35 8.47 -1.21
C SER A 225 11.80 8.45 -1.72
N LEU A 226 11.99 8.58 -3.02
CA LEU A 226 13.28 8.73 -3.67
C LEU A 226 13.43 10.15 -4.23
N ARG A 227 14.62 10.71 -4.11
CA ARG A 227 14.94 12.11 -4.47
C ARG A 227 14.57 12.47 -5.91
N ASP A 228 14.86 11.58 -6.85
CA ASP A 228 14.59 11.79 -8.28
C ASP A 228 13.37 10.98 -8.77
N GLY A 229 12.46 10.64 -7.83
CA GLY A 229 11.20 9.98 -8.09
C GLY A 229 11.25 8.46 -7.98
N MET A 230 10.05 7.88 -7.90
CA MET A 230 9.88 6.44 -7.68
C MET A 230 10.33 5.56 -8.86
N GLN A 231 10.44 6.14 -10.06
CA GLN A 231 10.99 5.43 -11.24
C GLN A 231 12.43 4.99 -10.99
N GLN A 232 13.21 5.71 -10.16
CA GLN A 232 14.57 5.30 -9.79
C GLN A 232 14.65 3.88 -9.23
N LEU A 233 13.63 3.47 -8.46
CA LEU A 233 13.57 2.11 -7.90
C LEU A 233 13.47 1.07 -9.02
N VAL A 234 12.63 1.33 -10.01
CA VAL A 234 12.44 0.45 -11.17
C VAL A 234 13.73 0.34 -11.95
N ASP A 235 14.33 1.48 -12.33
CA ASP A 235 15.53 1.55 -13.16
C ASP A 235 16.72 0.86 -12.47
N ALA A 236 16.87 1.06 -11.17
CA ALA A 236 17.92 0.44 -10.38
C ALA A 236 17.73 -1.09 -10.24
N VAL A 237 16.52 -1.59 -10.14
CA VAL A 237 16.26 -3.04 -10.17
C VAL A 237 16.54 -3.60 -11.56
N VAL A 238 15.97 -3.00 -12.61
CA VAL A 238 16.12 -3.44 -14.00
C VAL A 238 17.60 -3.50 -14.42
N SER A 239 18.41 -2.52 -14.02
CA SER A 239 19.84 -2.49 -14.32
C SER A 239 20.65 -3.67 -13.74
N ARG A 240 20.08 -4.39 -12.78
CA ARG A 240 20.70 -5.56 -12.15
C ARG A 240 20.23 -6.89 -12.72
N LEU A 241 19.25 -6.85 -13.60
CA LEU A 241 18.72 -8.05 -14.24
C LEU A 241 19.33 -8.24 -15.62
N PRO A 242 19.62 -9.48 -16.05
CA PRO A 242 20.06 -9.75 -17.42
C PRO A 242 19.00 -9.30 -18.42
N ALA A 243 19.37 -8.51 -19.42
CA ALA A 243 18.45 -8.04 -20.45
C ALA A 243 17.72 -9.20 -21.16
N SER A 244 18.40 -10.35 -21.32
CA SER A 244 17.81 -11.56 -21.91
C SER A 244 16.70 -12.19 -21.10
N SER A 245 16.57 -11.86 -19.81
CA SER A 245 15.48 -12.34 -18.95
C SER A 245 14.25 -11.44 -18.99
N LEU A 246 14.32 -10.26 -19.60
CA LEU A 246 13.24 -9.27 -19.64
C LEU A 246 12.56 -9.30 -21.02
N ARG A 247 11.27 -9.58 -21.03
CA ARG A 247 10.45 -9.66 -22.25
C ARG A 247 9.30 -8.64 -22.15
N ALA A 248 9.62 -7.38 -22.47
CA ALA A 248 8.61 -6.34 -22.65
C ALA A 248 7.83 -6.57 -23.97
N ASP A 249 6.73 -5.86 -24.16
CA ASP A 249 5.80 -6.02 -25.30
C ASP A 249 5.36 -7.48 -25.50
N THR A 250 5.28 -8.26 -24.41
CA THR A 250 5.02 -9.69 -24.47
C THR A 250 3.86 -10.06 -23.55
N THR A 251 2.66 -10.03 -24.09
CA THR A 251 1.43 -10.37 -23.37
C THR A 251 1.30 -11.88 -23.20
N VAL A 252 1.28 -12.35 -21.95
CA VAL A 252 0.91 -13.73 -21.63
C VAL A 252 -0.59 -13.89 -21.76
N GLN A 253 -1.04 -14.86 -22.53
CA GLN A 253 -2.45 -15.10 -22.84
C GLN A 253 -3.04 -16.26 -22.03
N GLY A 254 -2.21 -17.17 -21.50
CA GLY A 254 -2.66 -18.30 -20.73
C GLY A 254 -1.54 -19.07 -20.05
N LEU A 255 -1.92 -19.75 -18.97
CA LEU A 255 -1.06 -20.63 -18.18
C LEU A 255 -1.71 -22.01 -18.14
N HIS A 256 -1.03 -23.01 -18.66
CA HIS A 256 -1.53 -24.38 -18.70
C HIS A 256 -0.55 -25.31 -17.99
N ARG A 257 -1.07 -26.17 -17.12
CA ARG A 257 -0.25 -27.20 -16.52
C ARG A 257 -0.11 -28.40 -17.47
N GLN A 258 1.12 -28.84 -17.69
CA GLN A 258 1.43 -30.02 -18.50
C GLN A 258 2.35 -30.95 -17.72
N GLY A 259 1.80 -31.96 -17.07
CA GLY A 259 2.51 -32.80 -16.13
C GLY A 259 3.06 -32.00 -14.94
N ASP A 260 4.35 -32.05 -14.72
CA ASP A 260 5.03 -31.29 -13.66
C ASP A 260 5.50 -29.90 -14.08
N SER A 261 5.23 -29.49 -15.33
CA SER A 261 5.65 -28.23 -15.90
C SER A 261 4.46 -27.31 -16.19
N TRP A 262 4.74 -26.04 -16.40
CA TRP A 262 3.80 -25.01 -16.84
C TRP A 262 4.14 -24.58 -18.27
N VAL A 263 3.13 -24.50 -19.10
CA VAL A 263 3.22 -23.88 -20.43
C VAL A 263 2.71 -22.46 -20.34
N VAL A 264 3.56 -21.50 -20.66
CA VAL A 264 3.25 -20.07 -20.74
C VAL A 264 3.06 -19.71 -22.20
N SER A 265 1.85 -19.34 -22.59
CA SER A 265 1.51 -18.92 -23.94
C SER A 265 1.61 -17.41 -24.08
N ALA A 266 2.45 -16.91 -25.00
CA ALA A 266 2.64 -15.50 -25.29
C ALA A 266 2.69 -15.26 -26.81
N GLY A 267 1.70 -14.58 -27.36
CA GLY A 267 1.52 -14.42 -28.80
C GLY A 267 1.38 -15.78 -29.50
N TYR A 268 2.25 -16.06 -30.47
CA TYR A 268 2.28 -17.35 -31.20
C TYR A 268 3.29 -18.34 -30.59
N ALA A 269 3.97 -17.98 -29.53
CA ALA A 269 4.98 -18.81 -28.87
C ALA A 269 4.44 -19.41 -27.57
N SER A 270 4.94 -20.60 -27.24
CA SER A 270 4.70 -21.24 -25.95
C SER A 270 6.01 -21.78 -25.40
N ASP A 271 6.32 -21.41 -24.18
CA ASP A 271 7.53 -21.83 -23.47
C ASP A 271 7.16 -22.68 -22.25
N GLN A 272 7.96 -23.68 -21.94
CA GLN A 272 7.80 -24.52 -20.74
C GLN A 272 8.66 -24.00 -19.57
N PHE A 273 8.06 -24.00 -18.38
CA PHE A 273 8.67 -23.61 -17.12
C PHE A 273 8.35 -24.60 -16.01
N ASP A 274 9.26 -24.75 -15.05
CA ASP A 274 9.04 -25.59 -13.85
C ASP A 274 8.10 -24.90 -12.86
N ALA A 275 8.09 -23.56 -12.83
CA ALA A 275 7.25 -22.76 -11.94
C ALA A 275 6.85 -21.44 -12.60
N VAL A 276 5.73 -20.87 -12.14
CA VAL A 276 5.23 -19.56 -12.56
C VAL A 276 4.95 -18.70 -11.34
N ILE A 277 5.42 -17.46 -11.37
CA ILE A 277 5.06 -16.39 -10.43
C ILE A 277 4.13 -15.44 -11.17
N VAL A 278 2.90 -15.33 -10.73
CA VAL A 278 1.93 -14.38 -11.27
C VAL A 278 1.97 -13.11 -10.44
N ALA A 279 2.45 -12.02 -11.03
CA ALA A 279 2.63 -10.71 -10.40
C ALA A 279 1.78 -9.62 -11.09
N THR A 280 0.58 -10.01 -11.52
CA THR A 280 -0.42 -9.16 -12.17
C THR A 280 -1.56 -8.81 -11.21
N PRO A 281 -2.42 -7.82 -11.52
CA PRO A 281 -3.69 -7.64 -10.82
C PRO A 281 -4.54 -8.93 -10.82
N ALA A 282 -5.37 -9.09 -9.77
CA ALA A 282 -6.11 -10.34 -9.57
C ALA A 282 -7.04 -10.70 -10.73
N GLN A 283 -7.70 -9.73 -11.38
CA GLN A 283 -8.54 -9.98 -12.54
C GLN A 283 -7.76 -10.54 -13.74
N VAL A 284 -6.52 -10.04 -13.96
CA VAL A 284 -5.65 -10.57 -15.00
C VAL A 284 -5.16 -11.96 -14.62
N ALA A 285 -4.78 -12.15 -13.35
CA ALA A 285 -4.40 -13.48 -12.84
C ALA A 285 -5.55 -14.49 -13.01
N ALA A 286 -6.81 -14.10 -12.73
CA ALA A 286 -7.98 -14.93 -12.93
C ALA A 286 -8.11 -15.44 -14.37
N GLN A 287 -7.93 -14.54 -15.34
CA GLN A 287 -7.97 -14.90 -16.75
C GLN A 287 -6.87 -15.91 -17.12
N LEU A 288 -5.65 -15.67 -16.63
CA LEU A 288 -4.48 -16.52 -16.90
C LEU A 288 -4.62 -17.94 -16.35
N VAL A 289 -5.21 -18.09 -15.15
CA VAL A 289 -5.30 -19.39 -14.47
C VAL A 289 -6.62 -20.13 -14.76
N HIS A 290 -7.57 -19.50 -15.46
CA HIS A 290 -8.92 -20.05 -15.68
C HIS A 290 -8.90 -21.48 -16.26
N ALA A 291 -8.06 -21.73 -17.26
CA ALA A 291 -7.94 -23.05 -17.88
C ALA A 291 -7.30 -24.10 -16.96
N SER A 292 -6.53 -23.68 -15.94
CA SER A 292 -5.87 -24.58 -15.00
C SER A 292 -6.69 -24.81 -13.74
N SER A 293 -7.47 -23.81 -13.30
CA SER A 293 -8.36 -23.90 -12.13
C SER A 293 -9.46 -22.85 -12.23
N ALA A 294 -10.66 -23.26 -12.59
CA ALA A 294 -11.83 -22.39 -12.64
C ALA A 294 -12.22 -21.87 -11.25
N GLU A 295 -12.00 -22.66 -10.18
CA GLU A 295 -12.26 -22.26 -8.80
C GLU A 295 -11.33 -21.12 -8.38
N LEU A 296 -10.02 -21.26 -8.56
CA LEU A 296 -9.05 -20.20 -8.27
C LEU A 296 -9.34 -18.94 -9.11
N ALA A 297 -9.71 -19.11 -10.38
CA ALA A 297 -10.06 -17.97 -11.24
C ALA A 297 -11.29 -17.23 -10.70
N SER A 298 -12.31 -17.93 -10.21
CA SER A 298 -13.49 -17.34 -9.60
C SER A 298 -13.15 -16.53 -8.34
N GLU A 299 -12.33 -17.07 -7.45
CA GLU A 299 -11.88 -16.40 -6.23
C GLU A 299 -11.05 -15.14 -6.54
N LEU A 300 -10.15 -15.22 -7.50
CA LEU A 300 -9.36 -14.06 -7.94
C LEU A 300 -10.22 -12.98 -8.61
N ALA A 301 -11.22 -13.38 -9.41
CA ALA A 301 -12.14 -12.43 -10.07
C ALA A 301 -13.06 -11.72 -9.06
N ALA A 302 -13.33 -12.33 -7.91
CA ALA A 302 -14.14 -11.74 -6.84
C ALA A 302 -13.41 -10.60 -6.10
N ILE A 303 -12.08 -10.48 -6.22
CA ILE A 303 -11.30 -9.39 -5.63
C ILE A 303 -11.61 -8.09 -6.37
N GLN A 304 -12.28 -7.17 -5.69
CA GLN A 304 -12.65 -5.88 -6.26
C GLN A 304 -11.45 -4.92 -6.30
N TYR A 305 -11.37 -4.15 -7.38
CA TYR A 305 -10.38 -3.09 -7.56
C TYR A 305 -11.09 -1.76 -7.80
N THR A 306 -10.52 -0.70 -7.27
CA THR A 306 -10.91 0.68 -7.57
C THR A 306 -9.88 1.32 -8.49
N SER A 307 -10.33 2.27 -9.31
CA SER A 307 -9.45 3.08 -10.15
C SER A 307 -9.15 4.40 -9.44
N SER A 308 -7.94 4.93 -9.66
CA SER A 308 -7.54 6.26 -9.21
C SER A 308 -7.00 7.07 -10.37
N ILE A 309 -7.13 8.39 -10.28
CA ILE A 309 -6.57 9.35 -11.23
C ILE A 309 -5.66 10.29 -10.44
N THR A 310 -4.41 10.42 -10.88
CA THR A 310 -3.48 11.40 -10.35
C THR A 310 -3.62 12.69 -11.14
N VAL A 311 -3.83 13.81 -10.44
CA VAL A 311 -3.91 15.14 -11.05
C VAL A 311 -2.83 16.02 -10.44
N ASN A 312 -1.85 16.44 -11.25
CA ASN A 312 -0.78 17.33 -10.83
C ASN A 312 -1.07 18.75 -11.36
N LEU A 313 -1.08 19.73 -10.45
CA LEU A 313 -1.35 21.13 -10.77
C LEU A 313 -0.09 21.95 -10.54
N GLY A 314 0.42 22.56 -11.62
CA GLY A 314 1.56 23.48 -11.56
C GLY A 314 1.08 24.93 -11.41
N TYR A 315 1.74 25.69 -10.53
CA TYR A 315 1.48 27.11 -10.33
C TYR A 315 2.79 27.90 -10.35
N ASP A 316 2.74 29.15 -10.86
CA ASP A 316 3.85 30.07 -10.73
C ASP A 316 4.14 30.39 -9.25
N GLN A 317 5.41 30.68 -8.93
CA GLN A 317 5.84 30.97 -7.54
C GLN A 317 5.07 32.14 -6.90
N GLN A 318 4.51 33.05 -7.70
CA GLN A 318 3.74 34.20 -7.24
C GLN A 318 2.38 33.84 -6.61
N VAL A 319 1.90 32.62 -6.77
CA VAL A 319 0.63 32.14 -6.17
C VAL A 319 0.78 31.66 -4.72
N ARG A 320 2.01 31.64 -4.20
CA ARG A 320 2.26 31.35 -2.77
C ARG A 320 1.98 32.60 -1.93
N SER A 321 0.78 32.73 -1.40
CA SER A 321 0.43 33.70 -0.35
C SER A 321 0.46 33.02 1.00
#